data_8b48f467811279f037a3ac2074347515
#
_entry.id   8b48f467811279f037a3ac2074347515
#
_cell.length_a   1.000
_cell.length_b   1.000
_cell.length_c   1.000
_cell.angle_alpha   90.00
_cell.angle_beta   90.00
_cell.angle_gamma   90.00
#
_symmetry.space_group_name_H-M   'P 1'
#
loop_
_entity.id
_entity.type
_entity.pdbx_description
1 polymer ?
#
loop_
_entity_poly.entity_id
_entity_poly.type
_entity_poly.pdbx_seq_one_letter_code
_entity_poly.pdbx_strand_id
1 'polypeptide(L)'
;EYARRLGITSALRPNLSLVLGTSEVTPFEMALAFAPFANGGKRVEPIFITRIEDRWGRKLYQAKVEARQVLDPKNASIITDILRQVVSRWGTAEDVSTRLARPVAAKTGSTQNYTDAWFIGYTPDLVCSVYIGNDDPGVPIGKSGGEAAGPIFADFIEEALRDRPALSFQTPRGIERAEICHETGYLASPGCPNTRWELFKSGTRPIHECPWHGSTFPIFSHSDPLSLFSSQVKDSALESHSERPLP
;
A
#
# COMPACT_ATOMS: atom_id res chain seq x y z
N GLU A 1 -14.39 0.55 -7.82
CA GLU A 1 -13.82 0.81 -9.16
C GLU A 1 -12.35 0.38 -9.24
N TYR A 2 -11.44 0.93 -8.41
CA TYR A 2 -9.99 0.64 -8.49
C TYR A 2 -9.66 -0.85 -8.36
N ALA A 3 -10.26 -1.59 -7.42
CA ALA A 3 -10.04 -3.02 -7.28
C ALA A 3 -10.32 -3.79 -8.58
N ARG A 4 -11.40 -3.44 -9.27
CA ARG A 4 -11.73 -4.03 -10.59
C ARG A 4 -10.71 -3.68 -11.66
N ARG A 5 -10.25 -2.43 -11.71
CA ARG A 5 -9.20 -1.99 -12.65
C ARG A 5 -7.90 -2.74 -12.41
N LEU A 6 -7.56 -3.04 -11.16
CA LEU A 6 -6.37 -3.79 -10.78
C LEU A 6 -6.47 -5.30 -11.03
N GLY A 7 -7.69 -5.83 -11.28
CA GLY A 7 -7.87 -7.23 -11.68
C GLY A 7 -8.63 -8.10 -10.70
N ILE A 8 -9.17 -7.54 -9.63
CA ILE A 8 -10.03 -8.31 -8.72
C ILE A 8 -11.36 -8.64 -9.43
N THR A 9 -11.69 -9.94 -9.53
CA THR A 9 -12.91 -10.46 -10.17
C THR A 9 -13.92 -11.01 -9.18
N SER A 10 -13.45 -11.40 -7.99
CA SER A 10 -14.29 -11.85 -6.86
C SER A 10 -15.36 -10.84 -6.50
N ALA A 11 -16.49 -11.29 -5.99
CA ALA A 11 -17.60 -10.42 -5.61
C ALA A 11 -17.23 -9.48 -4.47
N LEU A 12 -17.20 -8.18 -4.73
CA LEU A 12 -16.91 -7.15 -3.74
C LEU A 12 -18.23 -6.55 -3.23
N ARG A 13 -18.45 -6.58 -1.92
CA ARG A 13 -19.60 -5.94 -1.29
C ARG A 13 -19.39 -4.42 -1.23
N PRO A 14 -20.28 -3.58 -1.82
CA PRO A 14 -20.09 -2.13 -1.86
C PRO A 14 -20.53 -1.48 -0.53
N ASN A 15 -19.80 -1.74 0.54
CA ASN A 15 -20.00 -1.17 1.86
C ASN A 15 -18.71 -0.45 2.33
N LEU A 16 -18.81 0.34 3.39
CA LEU A 16 -17.66 1.10 3.92
C LEU A 16 -16.52 0.20 4.41
N SER A 17 -16.83 -0.99 4.92
CA SER A 17 -15.83 -1.94 5.40
C SER A 17 -14.99 -2.57 4.27
N LEU A 18 -15.41 -2.44 3.01
CA LEU A 18 -14.60 -2.86 1.85
C LEU A 18 -13.19 -2.23 1.86
N VAL A 19 -13.07 -0.98 2.33
CA VAL A 19 -11.78 -0.27 2.45
C VAL A 19 -10.83 -1.00 3.41
N LEU A 20 -11.39 -1.71 4.39
CA LEU A 20 -10.64 -2.51 5.36
C LEU A 20 -10.37 -3.95 4.88
N GLY A 21 -10.82 -4.31 3.68
CA GLY A 21 -10.57 -5.64 3.11
C GLY A 21 -11.53 -6.73 3.56
N THR A 22 -12.79 -6.39 3.84
CA THR A 22 -13.79 -7.37 4.35
C THR A 22 -14.44 -8.25 3.27
N SER A 23 -14.09 -8.09 2.00
CA SER A 23 -14.56 -8.98 0.93
C SER A 23 -13.54 -10.08 0.66
N GLU A 24 -14.04 -11.28 0.46
CA GLU A 24 -13.22 -12.44 0.11
C GLU A 24 -12.61 -12.30 -1.29
N VAL A 25 -11.33 -12.60 -1.40
CA VAL A 25 -10.57 -12.59 -2.65
C VAL A 25 -9.55 -13.74 -2.65
N THR A 26 -9.07 -14.13 -3.82
CA THR A 26 -8.05 -15.19 -3.90
C THR A 26 -6.63 -14.63 -3.78
N PRO A 27 -5.65 -15.42 -3.30
CA PRO A 27 -4.25 -15.03 -3.30
C PRO A 27 -3.72 -14.67 -4.70
N PHE A 28 -4.22 -15.35 -5.72
CA PHE A 28 -3.89 -15.06 -7.12
C PHE A 28 -4.36 -13.68 -7.56
N GLU A 29 -5.61 -13.31 -7.25
CA GLU A 29 -6.13 -11.97 -7.54
C GLU A 29 -5.33 -10.88 -6.81
N MET A 30 -4.92 -11.13 -5.57
CA MET A 30 -4.10 -10.18 -4.82
C MET A 30 -2.72 -10.01 -5.45
N ALA A 31 -2.07 -11.09 -5.88
CA ALA A 31 -0.80 -10.99 -6.60
C ALA A 31 -0.95 -10.17 -7.89
N LEU A 32 -2.00 -10.42 -8.68
CA LEU A 32 -2.28 -9.66 -9.89
C LEU A 32 -2.60 -8.18 -9.62
N ALA A 33 -3.36 -7.90 -8.56
CA ALA A 33 -3.74 -6.52 -8.19
C ALA A 33 -2.55 -5.69 -7.68
N PHE A 34 -1.54 -6.33 -7.10
CA PHE A 34 -0.33 -5.67 -6.63
C PHE A 34 0.75 -5.51 -7.73
N ALA A 35 0.73 -6.31 -8.79
CA ALA A 35 1.68 -6.22 -9.89
C ALA A 35 1.76 -4.82 -10.55
N PRO A 36 0.68 -4.05 -10.74
CA PRO A 36 0.76 -2.69 -11.26
C PRO A 36 1.60 -1.74 -10.42
N PHE A 37 1.66 -1.90 -9.10
CA PHE A 37 2.51 -1.07 -8.24
C PHE A 37 3.99 -1.36 -8.47
N ALA A 38 4.36 -2.62 -8.70
CA ALA A 38 5.73 -3.04 -8.99
C ALA A 38 6.23 -2.55 -10.35
N ASN A 39 5.36 -2.43 -11.36
CA ASN A 39 5.74 -2.19 -12.76
C ASN A 39 5.27 -0.85 -13.34
N GLY A 40 5.16 0.20 -12.51
CA GLY A 40 4.85 1.55 -12.98
C GLY A 40 3.39 1.74 -13.40
N GLY A 41 2.47 1.03 -12.79
CA GLY A 41 1.02 1.19 -12.98
C GLY A 41 0.44 0.37 -14.12
N LYS A 42 1.17 -0.59 -14.67
CA LYS A 42 0.72 -1.45 -15.78
C LYS A 42 0.19 -2.78 -15.24
N ARG A 43 -1.06 -3.08 -15.54
CA ARG A 43 -1.61 -4.42 -15.37
C ARG A 43 -1.16 -5.31 -16.53
N VAL A 44 -0.75 -6.52 -16.21
CA VAL A 44 -0.42 -7.58 -17.17
C VAL A 44 -1.42 -8.71 -17.04
N GLU A 45 -1.74 -9.36 -18.16
CA GLU A 45 -2.54 -10.58 -18.13
C GLU A 45 -1.63 -11.76 -17.76
N PRO A 46 -2.10 -12.69 -16.90
CA PRO A 46 -1.29 -13.81 -16.46
C PRO A 46 -1.02 -14.78 -17.61
N ILE A 47 0.22 -15.25 -17.70
CA ILE A 47 0.67 -16.22 -18.70
C ILE A 47 1.13 -17.48 -17.95
N PHE A 48 0.40 -18.57 -18.09
CA PHE A 48 0.75 -19.87 -17.50
C PHE A 48 1.59 -20.74 -18.45
N ILE A 49 1.39 -20.59 -19.77
CA ILE A 49 2.12 -21.29 -20.79
C ILE A 49 2.81 -20.26 -21.67
N THR A 50 4.12 -20.20 -21.60
CA THR A 50 4.92 -19.23 -22.35
C THR A 50 5.20 -19.69 -23.78
N ARG A 51 5.36 -21.03 -23.99
CA ARG A 51 5.71 -21.62 -25.28
C ARG A 51 5.22 -23.05 -25.39
N ILE A 52 4.80 -23.49 -26.56
CA ILE A 52 4.50 -24.86 -26.92
C ILE A 52 5.30 -25.19 -28.18
N GLU A 53 6.00 -26.33 -28.14
CA GLU A 53 6.75 -26.85 -29.29
C GLU A 53 6.32 -28.31 -29.57
N ASP A 54 6.42 -28.70 -30.83
CA ASP A 54 6.28 -30.10 -31.21
C ASP A 54 7.58 -30.89 -30.88
N ARG A 55 7.54 -32.20 -31.12
CA ARG A 55 8.68 -33.11 -30.84
C ARG A 55 9.91 -32.80 -31.71
N TRP A 56 9.79 -31.99 -32.74
CA TRP A 56 10.89 -31.59 -33.65
C TRP A 56 11.42 -30.18 -33.33
N GLY A 57 10.95 -29.54 -32.25
CA GLY A 57 11.35 -28.18 -31.83
C GLY A 57 10.64 -27.06 -32.63
N ARG A 58 9.64 -27.40 -33.44
CA ARG A 58 8.86 -26.40 -34.16
C ARG A 58 7.90 -25.73 -33.18
N LYS A 59 7.96 -24.40 -33.11
CA LYS A 59 7.10 -23.60 -32.26
C LYS A 59 5.65 -23.64 -32.75
N LEU A 60 4.75 -24.16 -31.92
CA LEU A 60 3.31 -24.22 -32.12
C LEU A 60 2.60 -23.01 -31.52
N TYR A 61 3.10 -22.52 -30.37
CA TYR A 61 2.54 -21.39 -29.65
C TYR A 61 3.66 -20.59 -28.97
N GLN A 62 3.46 -19.28 -28.91
CA GLN A 62 4.28 -18.36 -28.13
C GLN A 62 3.35 -17.33 -27.49
N ALA A 63 3.35 -17.23 -26.17
CA ALA A 63 2.60 -16.19 -25.48
C ALA A 63 3.11 -14.80 -25.84
N LYS A 64 2.20 -13.86 -25.92
CA LYS A 64 2.52 -12.43 -26.02
C LYS A 64 2.20 -11.76 -24.69
N VAL A 65 3.12 -10.93 -24.21
CA VAL A 65 2.88 -10.13 -23.02
C VAL A 65 2.02 -8.94 -23.39
N GLU A 66 0.83 -8.89 -22.83
CA GLU A 66 -0.08 -7.74 -22.97
C GLU A 66 -0.07 -6.94 -21.67
N ALA A 67 0.28 -5.66 -21.77
CA ALA A 67 0.32 -4.77 -20.62
C ALA A 67 -0.54 -3.53 -20.90
N ARG A 68 -1.41 -3.20 -19.94
CA ARG A 68 -2.30 -2.03 -20.02
C ARG A 68 -2.07 -1.10 -18.84
N GLN A 69 -1.91 0.21 -19.11
CA GLN A 69 -1.82 1.22 -18.07
C GLN A 69 -3.17 1.32 -17.32
N VAL A 70 -3.17 1.03 -16.03
CA VAL A 70 -4.37 1.05 -15.16
C VAL A 70 -4.23 2.04 -14.01
N LEU A 71 -3.00 2.43 -13.66
CA LEU A 71 -2.69 3.47 -12.67
C LEU A 71 -1.73 4.49 -13.30
N ASP A 72 -1.83 5.74 -12.89
CA ASP A 72 -0.80 6.75 -13.16
C ASP A 72 0.53 6.26 -12.52
N PRO A 73 1.65 6.27 -13.26
CA PRO A 73 2.96 5.84 -12.74
C PRO A 73 3.39 6.58 -11.46
N LYS A 74 3.03 7.85 -11.33
CA LYS A 74 3.31 8.64 -10.12
C LYS A 74 2.52 8.14 -8.92
N ASN A 75 1.24 7.80 -9.13
CA ASN A 75 0.42 7.20 -8.07
C ASN A 75 0.99 5.83 -7.65
N ALA A 76 1.36 4.98 -8.62
CA ALA A 76 1.97 3.68 -8.34
C ALA A 76 3.26 3.83 -7.52
N SER A 77 4.13 4.81 -7.87
CA SER A 77 5.37 5.09 -7.15
C SER A 77 5.14 5.60 -5.72
N ILE A 78 4.18 6.51 -5.51
CA ILE A 78 3.85 7.02 -4.17
C ILE A 78 3.27 5.91 -3.30
N ILE A 79 2.35 5.09 -3.83
CA ILE A 79 1.80 3.95 -3.08
C ILE A 79 2.88 2.94 -2.75
N THR A 80 3.81 2.67 -3.68
CA THR A 80 4.96 1.79 -3.43
C THR A 80 5.83 2.33 -2.29
N ASP A 81 6.10 3.63 -2.25
CA ASP A 81 6.89 4.25 -1.18
C ASP A 81 6.17 4.13 0.19
N ILE A 82 4.86 4.35 0.22
CA ILE A 82 4.03 4.13 1.42
C ILE A 82 4.09 2.65 1.85
N LEU A 83 3.96 1.71 0.92
CA LEU A 83 3.99 0.27 1.21
C LEU A 83 5.37 -0.23 1.66
N ARG A 84 6.45 0.46 1.32
CA ARG A 84 7.79 0.18 1.85
C ARG A 84 7.89 0.43 3.36
N GLN A 85 7.05 1.32 3.90
CA GLN A 85 7.02 1.58 5.34
C GLN A 85 6.53 0.38 6.15
N VAL A 86 5.74 -0.52 5.55
CA VAL A 86 5.22 -1.74 6.21
C VAL A 86 6.35 -2.66 6.68
N VAL A 87 7.44 -2.71 5.94
CA VAL A 87 8.64 -3.50 6.27
C VAL A 87 9.77 -2.64 6.86
N SER A 88 9.52 -1.38 7.19
CA SER A 88 10.48 -0.51 7.85
C SER A 88 10.48 -0.71 9.38
N ARG A 89 11.43 -0.07 10.08
CA ARG A 89 11.63 -0.17 11.54
C ARG A 89 10.36 0.04 12.39
N TRP A 90 9.35 0.73 11.85
CA TRP A 90 8.10 1.01 12.56
C TRP A 90 6.90 0.33 11.88
N GLY A 91 7.17 -0.53 10.93
CA GLY A 91 6.14 -1.21 10.16
C GLY A 91 5.63 -2.49 10.84
N THR A 92 4.49 -2.97 10.36
CA THR A 92 3.83 -4.19 10.87
C THR A 92 4.55 -5.49 10.50
N ALA A 93 5.67 -5.41 9.76
CA ALA A 93 6.47 -6.55 9.30
C ALA A 93 7.97 -6.17 9.22
N GLU A 94 8.50 -5.53 10.26
CA GLU A 94 9.92 -5.14 10.34
C GLU A 94 10.87 -6.33 10.14
N ASP A 95 10.54 -7.50 10.69
CA ASP A 95 11.35 -8.71 10.58
C ASP A 95 11.64 -9.13 9.14
N VAL A 96 10.74 -8.83 8.20
CA VAL A 96 10.96 -9.11 6.77
C VAL A 96 12.12 -8.29 6.23
N SER A 97 12.26 -7.02 6.62
CA SER A 97 13.35 -6.16 6.14
C SER A 97 14.71 -6.56 6.66
N THR A 98 14.78 -7.14 7.85
CA THR A 98 16.05 -7.63 8.42
C THR A 98 16.58 -8.89 7.73
N ARG A 99 15.69 -9.64 7.08
CA ARG A 99 16.00 -10.89 6.37
C ARG A 99 16.36 -10.67 4.90
N LEU A 100 15.86 -9.60 4.27
CA LEU A 100 16.00 -9.38 2.83
C LEU A 100 16.93 -8.20 2.51
N ALA A 101 18.04 -8.47 1.85
CA ALA A 101 19.00 -7.45 1.38
C ALA A 101 18.55 -6.78 0.06
N ARG A 102 17.24 -6.51 -0.09
CA ARG A 102 16.67 -5.89 -1.29
C ARG A 102 15.43 -5.05 -0.98
N PRO A 103 15.12 -4.02 -1.80
CA PRO A 103 13.92 -3.22 -1.60
C PRO A 103 12.65 -4.05 -1.74
N VAL A 104 11.78 -3.95 -0.74
CA VAL A 104 10.46 -4.60 -0.69
C VAL A 104 9.42 -3.56 -0.34
N ALA A 105 8.26 -3.67 -0.96
CA ALA A 105 7.04 -3.00 -0.58
C ALA A 105 5.98 -4.05 -0.27
N ALA A 106 5.21 -3.90 0.81
CA ALA A 106 4.29 -4.94 1.26
C ALA A 106 3.07 -4.39 1.98
N LYS A 107 2.07 -5.25 2.14
CA LYS A 107 0.90 -5.03 2.99
C LYS A 107 0.57 -6.30 3.76
N THR A 108 0.43 -6.17 5.07
CA THR A 108 -0.09 -7.22 5.94
C THR A 108 -1.61 -7.16 6.01
N GLY A 109 -2.26 -8.29 6.17
CA GLY A 109 -3.68 -8.42 6.46
C GLY A 109 -3.88 -9.43 7.60
N SER A 110 -4.75 -9.07 8.55
CA SER A 110 -5.15 -9.97 9.62
C SER A 110 -6.63 -9.75 9.87
N THR A 111 -7.40 -10.82 9.93
CA THR A 111 -8.82 -10.75 10.33
C THR A 111 -8.94 -10.54 11.83
N GLN A 112 -10.13 -10.10 12.26
CA GLN A 112 -10.47 -10.12 13.67
C GLN A 112 -10.36 -11.56 14.19
N ASN A 113 -9.88 -11.71 15.42
CA ASN A 113 -9.60 -13.02 16.05
C ASN A 113 -8.46 -13.82 15.39
N TYR A 114 -7.68 -13.23 14.47
CA TYR A 114 -6.54 -13.90 13.83
C TYR A 114 -6.88 -15.25 13.17
N THR A 115 -8.02 -15.32 12.49
CA THR A 115 -8.41 -16.51 11.72
C THR A 115 -7.71 -16.58 10.36
N ASP A 116 -7.32 -15.43 9.80
CA ASP A 116 -6.60 -15.33 8.54
C ASP A 116 -5.40 -14.41 8.66
N ALA A 117 -4.31 -14.82 8.07
CA ALA A 117 -3.09 -14.05 7.97
C ALA A 117 -2.66 -13.88 6.51
N TRP A 118 -2.55 -12.64 6.07
CA TRP A 118 -2.15 -12.27 4.73
C TRP A 118 -0.85 -11.49 4.72
N PHE A 119 -0.01 -11.77 3.75
CA PHE A 119 1.13 -10.95 3.40
C PHE A 119 1.25 -10.87 1.88
N ILE A 120 1.03 -9.70 1.32
CA ILE A 120 1.26 -9.43 -0.09
C ILE A 120 2.42 -8.47 -0.18
N GLY A 121 3.48 -8.88 -0.86
CA GLY A 121 4.66 -8.05 -1.03
C GLY A 121 5.25 -8.19 -2.43
N TYR A 122 6.10 -7.25 -2.79
CA TYR A 122 6.77 -7.23 -4.07
C TYR A 122 8.12 -6.54 -4.02
N THR A 123 9.00 -6.99 -4.90
CA THR A 123 10.20 -6.31 -5.36
C THR A 123 9.94 -5.68 -6.73
N PRO A 124 10.84 -4.93 -7.34
CA PRO A 124 10.64 -4.44 -8.71
C PRO A 124 10.39 -5.50 -9.78
N ASP A 125 10.76 -6.76 -9.53
CA ASP A 125 10.75 -7.86 -10.49
C ASP A 125 9.93 -9.09 -10.06
N LEU A 126 9.38 -9.12 -8.86
CA LEU A 126 8.59 -10.25 -8.36
C LEU A 126 7.50 -9.82 -7.39
N VAL A 127 6.30 -10.36 -7.54
CA VAL A 127 5.19 -10.20 -6.60
C VAL A 127 4.88 -11.56 -5.98
N CYS A 128 4.69 -11.56 -4.67
CA CYS A 128 4.29 -12.76 -3.92
C CYS A 128 3.12 -12.44 -2.99
N SER A 129 2.12 -13.30 -2.98
CA SER A 129 0.97 -13.26 -2.08
C SER A 129 0.95 -14.52 -1.26
N VAL A 130 1.02 -14.37 0.05
CA VAL A 130 0.95 -15.46 1.03
C VAL A 130 -0.33 -15.35 1.84
N TYR A 131 -1.06 -16.43 1.92
CA TYR A 131 -2.25 -16.59 2.75
C TYR A 131 -2.08 -17.79 3.67
N ILE A 132 -2.45 -17.61 4.92
CA ILE A 132 -2.54 -18.69 5.92
C ILE A 132 -3.92 -18.59 6.56
N GLY A 133 -4.59 -19.74 6.65
CA GLY A 133 -5.90 -19.91 7.27
C GLY A 133 -6.12 -21.37 7.62
N ASN A 134 -7.13 -21.63 8.41
CA ASN A 134 -7.61 -22.98 8.68
C ASN A 134 -8.78 -23.35 7.75
N ASP A 135 -8.96 -24.64 7.47
CA ASP A 135 -10.11 -25.14 6.70
C ASP A 135 -11.44 -24.80 7.41
N ASP A 136 -11.42 -24.80 8.75
CA ASP A 136 -12.50 -24.24 9.56
C ASP A 136 -12.21 -22.74 9.81
N PRO A 137 -12.98 -21.83 9.21
CA PRO A 137 -12.74 -20.38 9.32
C PRO A 137 -12.99 -19.83 10.74
N GLY A 138 -13.58 -20.62 11.64
CA GLY A 138 -13.77 -20.27 13.06
C GLY A 138 -12.53 -20.52 13.92
N VAL A 139 -11.54 -21.26 13.41
CA VAL A 139 -10.33 -21.63 14.18
C VAL A 139 -9.23 -20.57 14.00
N PRO A 140 -8.80 -19.88 15.07
CA PRO A 140 -7.75 -18.88 14.98
C PRO A 140 -6.38 -19.49 14.65
N ILE A 141 -5.58 -18.78 13.84
CA ILE A 141 -4.13 -19.07 13.66
C ILE A 141 -3.34 -18.51 14.84
N GLY A 142 -3.88 -17.51 15.52
CA GLY A 142 -3.27 -16.89 16.71
C GLY A 142 -2.08 -15.98 16.41
N LYS A 143 -1.84 -15.62 15.14
CA LYS A 143 -0.76 -14.74 14.69
C LYS A 143 -1.24 -13.73 13.66
N SER A 144 -0.61 -12.57 13.63
CA SER A 144 -0.84 -11.55 12.60
C SER A 144 -0.28 -11.97 11.23
N GLY A 145 -0.70 -11.28 10.17
CA GLY A 145 -0.16 -11.50 8.82
C GLY A 145 1.35 -11.27 8.72
N GLY A 146 1.88 -10.29 9.45
CA GLY A 146 3.32 -10.06 9.53
C GLY A 146 4.08 -11.21 10.18
N GLU A 147 3.57 -11.72 11.31
CA GLU A 147 4.21 -12.80 12.08
C GLU A 147 4.09 -14.19 11.43
N ALA A 148 2.95 -14.49 10.80
CA ALA A 148 2.72 -15.81 10.22
C ALA A 148 3.16 -15.89 8.74
N ALA A 149 2.68 -14.97 7.90
CA ALA A 149 2.89 -15.01 6.45
C ALA A 149 4.16 -14.26 6.00
N GLY A 150 4.62 -13.26 6.77
CA GLY A 150 5.84 -12.49 6.47
C GLY A 150 7.10 -13.34 6.34
N PRO A 151 7.42 -14.25 7.26
CA PRO A 151 8.60 -15.14 7.14
C PRO A 151 8.57 -16.02 5.89
N ILE A 152 7.41 -16.56 5.53
CA ILE A 152 7.24 -17.39 4.32
C ILE A 152 7.50 -16.55 3.06
N PHE A 153 6.97 -15.31 3.04
CA PHE A 153 7.26 -14.37 1.97
C PHE A 153 8.77 -14.10 1.86
N ALA A 154 9.44 -13.85 2.98
CA ALA A 154 10.87 -13.55 2.99
C ALA A 154 11.70 -14.72 2.45
N ASP A 155 11.45 -15.95 2.93
CA ASP A 155 12.14 -17.15 2.46
C ASP A 155 11.92 -17.38 0.96
N PHE A 156 10.69 -17.19 0.48
CA PHE A 156 10.38 -17.31 -0.93
C PHE A 156 11.12 -16.28 -1.80
N ILE A 157 11.11 -15.00 -1.41
CA ILE A 157 11.80 -13.93 -2.15
C ILE A 157 13.31 -14.15 -2.16
N GLU A 158 13.91 -14.55 -1.03
CA GLU A 158 15.33 -14.84 -0.93
C GLU A 158 15.73 -15.95 -1.89
N GLU A 159 14.99 -17.06 -1.89
CA GLU A 159 15.29 -18.20 -2.76
C GLU A 159 15.03 -17.89 -4.23
N ALA A 160 13.89 -17.30 -4.56
CA ALA A 160 13.48 -17.03 -5.95
C ALA A 160 14.39 -15.99 -6.64
N LEU A 161 15.00 -15.09 -5.88
CA LEU A 161 15.84 -14.00 -6.38
C LEU A 161 17.31 -14.12 -5.96
N ARG A 162 17.75 -15.29 -5.46
CA ARG A 162 19.10 -15.54 -4.97
C ARG A 162 20.19 -15.08 -5.94
N ASP A 163 20.06 -15.46 -7.21
CA ASP A 163 21.05 -15.19 -8.26
C ASP A 163 20.73 -13.94 -9.09
N ARG A 164 19.81 -13.08 -8.61
CA ARG A 164 19.42 -11.85 -9.30
C ARG A 164 19.90 -10.61 -8.55
N PRO A 165 20.35 -9.58 -9.25
CA PRO A 165 20.73 -8.32 -8.61
C PRO A 165 19.52 -7.69 -7.88
N ALA A 166 19.79 -7.03 -6.76
CA ALA A 166 18.76 -6.26 -6.07
C ALA A 166 18.42 -4.99 -6.86
N LEU A 167 17.25 -4.95 -7.47
CA LEU A 167 16.76 -3.80 -8.22
C LEU A 167 16.12 -2.77 -7.28
N SER A 168 16.22 -1.48 -7.65
CA SER A 168 15.50 -0.40 -6.95
C SER A 168 14.21 -0.06 -7.65
N PHE A 169 13.18 0.33 -6.87
CA PHE A 169 11.95 0.87 -7.42
C PHE A 169 12.22 2.16 -8.19
N GLN A 170 11.65 2.26 -9.39
CA GLN A 170 11.85 3.41 -10.25
C GLN A 170 10.92 4.56 -9.83
N THR A 171 11.48 5.75 -9.75
CA THR A 171 10.71 6.98 -9.49
C THR A 171 10.47 7.70 -10.83
N PRO A 172 9.22 7.87 -11.26
CA PRO A 172 8.91 8.54 -12.52
C PRO A 172 9.17 10.05 -12.44
N ARG A 173 9.30 10.70 -13.61
CA ARG A 173 9.40 12.17 -13.68
C ARG A 173 8.16 12.83 -13.07
N GLY A 174 8.34 13.96 -12.39
CA GLY A 174 7.25 14.70 -11.74
C GLY A 174 6.89 14.14 -10.36
N ILE A 175 7.81 13.44 -9.73
CA ILE A 175 7.83 13.13 -8.30
C ILE A 175 8.93 13.95 -7.65
N GLU A 176 8.60 14.55 -6.52
CA GLU A 176 9.50 15.28 -5.62
C GLU A 176 9.65 14.50 -4.32
N ARG A 177 10.78 14.62 -3.68
CA ARG A 177 11.05 14.05 -2.37
C ARG A 177 11.20 15.16 -1.35
N ALA A 178 10.52 15.06 -0.22
CA ALA A 178 10.67 16.00 0.88
C ALA A 178 10.78 15.27 2.21
N GLU A 179 11.59 15.84 3.10
CA GLU A 179 11.65 15.39 4.48
C GLU A 179 10.51 16.05 5.27
N ILE A 180 9.70 15.25 5.93
CA ILE A 180 8.56 15.71 6.70
C ILE A 180 8.67 15.30 8.16
N CYS A 181 8.08 16.11 9.03
CA CYS A 181 7.86 15.75 10.42
C CYS A 181 6.87 14.58 10.49
N HIS A 182 7.24 13.50 11.17
CA HIS A 182 6.41 12.31 11.29
C HIS A 182 5.08 12.58 12.01
N GLU A 183 5.08 13.51 12.96
CA GLU A 183 3.90 13.81 13.78
C GLU A 183 2.91 14.73 13.09
N THR A 184 3.41 15.72 12.34
CA THR A 184 2.53 16.76 11.77
C THR A 184 2.33 16.66 10.27
N GLY A 185 3.21 15.93 9.55
CA GLY A 185 3.20 15.86 8.08
C GLY A 185 3.68 17.14 7.36
N TYR A 186 4.06 18.21 8.09
CA TYR A 186 4.69 19.39 7.52
C TYR A 186 6.17 19.14 7.18
N LEU A 187 6.82 20.06 6.43
CA LEU A 187 8.25 19.97 6.21
C LEU A 187 8.99 19.89 7.54
N ALA A 188 9.99 19.05 7.59
CA ALA A 188 10.81 18.89 8.78
C ALA A 188 11.54 20.20 9.12
N SER A 189 11.55 20.56 10.40
CA SER A 189 12.38 21.62 10.97
C SER A 189 13.47 21.02 11.86
N PRO A 190 14.55 21.75 12.15
CA PRO A 190 15.66 21.22 12.98
C PRO A 190 15.26 20.69 14.34
N GLY A 191 14.12 21.13 14.89
CA GLY A 191 13.60 20.68 16.15
C GLY A 191 12.72 19.42 16.11
N CYS A 192 12.42 18.88 14.92
CA CYS A 192 11.57 17.69 14.81
C CYS A 192 12.28 16.45 15.35
N PRO A 193 11.73 15.76 16.37
CA PRO A 193 12.36 14.60 16.97
C PRO A 193 12.37 13.39 16.04
N ASN A 194 11.37 13.28 15.16
CA ASN A 194 11.22 12.21 14.19
C ASN A 194 10.87 12.78 12.83
N THR A 195 11.68 12.49 11.85
CA THR A 195 11.46 12.88 10.44
C THR A 195 11.49 11.67 9.54
N ARG A 196 10.88 11.81 8.36
CA ARG A 196 10.93 10.80 7.31
C ARG A 196 10.88 11.44 5.93
N TRP A 197 11.45 10.75 4.97
CA TRP A 197 11.39 11.14 3.57
C TRP A 197 10.17 10.55 2.90
N GLU A 198 9.39 11.38 2.24
CA GLU A 198 8.16 11.01 1.54
C GLU A 198 8.19 11.49 0.09
N LEU A 199 7.46 10.78 -0.78
CA LEU A 199 7.29 11.13 -2.18
C LEU A 199 6.00 11.92 -2.39
N PHE A 200 6.09 12.97 -3.19
CA PHE A 200 4.98 13.84 -3.56
C PHE A 200 4.93 14.03 -5.08
N LYS A 201 3.76 14.23 -5.65
CA LYS A 201 3.69 14.78 -7.01
C LYS A 201 4.26 16.19 -7.01
N SER A 202 4.92 16.59 -8.11
CA SER A 202 5.44 17.95 -8.23
C SER A 202 4.35 18.97 -7.98
N GLY A 203 4.65 19.92 -7.09
CA GLY A 203 3.73 20.96 -6.65
C GLY A 203 2.72 20.56 -5.58
N THR A 204 2.79 19.33 -5.02
CA THR A 204 1.88 18.89 -3.94
C THR A 204 2.58 18.64 -2.61
N ARG A 205 3.90 18.84 -2.52
CA ARG A 205 4.63 18.72 -1.25
C ARG A 205 4.18 19.80 -0.27
N PRO A 206 4.24 19.57 1.03
CA PRO A 206 4.07 20.63 2.02
C PRO A 206 5.01 21.79 1.75
N ILE A 207 4.53 23.02 1.95
CA ILE A 207 5.32 24.25 1.75
C ILE A 207 5.67 24.94 3.07
N HIS A 208 5.02 24.56 4.16
CA HIS A 208 5.25 25.13 5.49
C HIS A 208 6.07 24.17 6.34
N GLU A 209 6.99 24.71 7.13
CA GLU A 209 7.74 23.95 8.12
C GLU A 209 6.85 23.53 9.31
N CYS A 210 7.30 22.52 10.02
CA CYS A 210 6.60 21.98 11.18
C CYS A 210 6.32 23.08 12.24
N PRO A 211 5.05 23.39 12.52
CA PRO A 211 4.73 24.43 13.49
C PRO A 211 4.97 24.02 14.95
N TRP A 212 5.06 22.69 15.20
CA TRP A 212 5.24 22.19 16.59
C TRP A 212 6.70 22.19 17.02
N HIS A 213 7.63 22.02 16.10
CA HIS A 213 9.04 21.83 16.40
C HIS A 213 9.94 22.93 15.77
N GLY A 214 9.32 23.96 15.16
CA GLY A 214 10.06 25.09 14.57
C GLY A 214 10.56 26.05 15.65
N SER A 215 11.76 26.60 15.43
CA SER A 215 12.45 27.49 16.37
C SER A 215 11.86 28.89 16.55
N THR A 216 10.68 29.18 15.97
CA THR A 216 10.14 30.56 15.88
C THR A 216 8.72 30.76 16.41
N PHE A 217 8.13 29.79 17.09
CA PHE A 217 6.85 30.04 17.78
C PHE A 217 7.03 29.96 19.29
N PRO A 218 6.49 30.97 20.05
CA PRO A 218 6.44 30.87 21.49
C PRO A 218 5.65 29.62 21.88
N ILE A 219 6.16 28.89 22.86
CA ILE A 219 5.56 27.71 23.47
C ILE A 219 4.13 28.05 23.86
N PHE A 220 3.14 27.75 23.03
CA PHE A 220 1.77 27.66 23.49
C PHE A 220 1.68 26.39 24.36
N SER A 221 1.51 26.62 25.67
CA SER A 221 1.21 25.59 26.65
C SER A 221 0.06 24.72 26.16
N HIS A 222 0.21 23.41 26.38
CA HIS A 222 -0.76 22.36 26.10
C HIS A 222 -2.22 22.80 26.35
N SER A 223 -2.90 23.23 25.31
CA SER A 223 -4.34 23.30 25.24
C SER A 223 -4.76 22.65 23.93
N ASP A 224 -5.42 21.54 24.09
CA ASP A 224 -6.13 20.63 23.22
C ASP A 224 -6.14 20.92 21.69
N PRO A 225 -5.53 20.04 20.85
CA PRO A 225 -5.54 20.18 19.38
C PRO A 225 -6.95 20.10 18.74
N LEU A 226 -7.96 19.67 19.49
CA LEU A 226 -9.33 19.51 18.99
C LEU A 226 -10.13 20.82 18.90
N SER A 227 -9.65 21.93 19.48
CA SER A 227 -10.36 23.19 19.43
C SER A 227 -10.27 23.96 18.10
N LEU A 228 -9.30 23.64 17.24
CA LEU A 228 -9.12 24.30 15.93
C LEU A 228 -10.04 23.73 14.83
N PHE A 229 -10.61 22.53 15.03
CA PHE A 229 -11.58 21.96 14.09
C PHE A 229 -13.03 22.38 14.35
N SER A 230 -13.34 22.97 15.52
CA SER A 230 -14.71 23.35 15.89
C SER A 230 -15.14 24.73 15.37
N SER A 231 -14.22 25.60 14.91
CA SER A 231 -14.54 26.96 14.48
C SER A 231 -14.87 27.09 12.99
N GLN A 232 -14.56 26.11 12.16
CA GLN A 232 -14.87 26.15 10.71
C GLN A 232 -16.16 25.42 10.31
N VAL A 233 -16.84 24.75 11.24
CA VAL A 233 -18.10 24.02 10.94
C VAL A 233 -19.35 24.79 11.39
N LYS A 234 -19.22 25.94 12.04
CA LYS A 234 -20.38 26.69 12.58
C LYS A 234 -21.00 27.72 11.67
N ASP A 235 -20.40 28.09 10.54
CA ASP A 235 -20.91 29.19 9.69
C ASP A 235 -21.63 28.74 8.41
N SER A 236 -21.94 27.43 8.23
CA SER A 236 -22.68 26.98 7.03
C SER A 236 -23.99 26.22 7.29
N ALA A 237 -24.54 26.27 8.51
CA ALA A 237 -25.76 25.54 8.84
C ALA A 237 -26.78 26.37 9.65
N LEU A 238 -27.06 27.60 9.24
CA LEU A 238 -28.18 28.38 9.78
C LEU A 238 -28.74 29.32 8.71
N GLU A 239 -29.33 28.76 7.66
CA GLU A 239 -30.37 29.45 6.90
C GLU A 239 -31.33 28.43 6.30
N SER A 240 -32.60 28.64 6.58
CA SER A 240 -33.84 28.05 6.02
C SER A 240 -34.33 26.70 6.58
N HIS A 241 -35.28 26.83 7.51
CA HIS A 241 -36.60 26.21 7.32
C HIS A 241 -37.62 26.87 8.24
N SER A 242 -38.35 27.85 7.69
CA SER A 242 -39.58 28.36 8.27
C SER A 242 -40.70 27.34 8.02
N GLU A 243 -41.35 26.95 9.10
CA GLU A 243 -42.53 26.09 9.13
C GLU A 243 -43.73 26.72 8.38
N ARG A 244 -44.43 25.88 7.59
CA ARG A 244 -45.86 26.10 7.27
C ARG A 244 -46.67 24.94 7.79
N PRO A 245 -47.81 25.19 8.45
CA PRO A 245 -48.66 24.13 8.91
C PRO A 245 -49.56 23.59 7.77
N LEU A 246 -49.82 22.29 7.83
CA LEU A 246 -50.76 21.58 6.95
C LEU A 246 -52.21 21.81 7.41
N PRO A 247 -53.17 21.82 6.47
CA PRO A 247 -54.59 21.70 6.80
C PRO A 247 -55.00 20.26 7.15
#